data_f9a68a1df64daf4878b164aeff79d6fb
#
_entry.id   f9a68a1df64daf4878b164aeff79d6fb
#
_cell.length_a   1.000
_cell.length_b   1.000
_cell.length_c   1.000
_cell.angle_alpha   90.00
_cell.angle_beta   90.00
_cell.angle_gamma   90.00
#
_symmetry.space_group_name_H-M   'P 1'
#
loop_
_entity.id
_entity.type
_entity.pdbx_description
1 polymer ?
#
loop_
_entity_poly.entity_id
_entity_poly.type
_entity_poly.pdbx_seq_one_letter_code
_entity_poly.pdbx_strand_id
1 'polypeptide(L)'
;IFPTGSGKSLCYQFTALQLPHLTLVVSPLLALIKDQLSFLQQKGIKAASIDSTLTPEMTQQVMREARSGELKLLMVSVERFKNERFRQFIQSIPISMLVVDEAHCISEWGHNFRPDYLKLPDYRRELAIPLVLLLTATATRKVKLDMAARFDIKPQHIVQTGFYRANLDLTVLPVASQHKLAALQQQLQHVIGAGIIYVTLQHTAEEVAAELCRMGFEASAYHAGFEDEKRQQIQQDFMQGHINIVVATIAFGMGIDKSNIRFVIHYDLPKSIENYCQEIGRAGRDGQLSHCVTLANLDGINTVENFVYGDTPELASIKAVINNIREETHNGRWELQLHQLSTVSNIRQLPLKTLLVQLEMQGIIKPLYAYYADIRYRFIVPQEQFLHQFSPERQAFLTDIFARTQMKRIWGSLDFSSLYQATGAERTRVMAALEYLASQQLIELEAKQVTDVYQVDEQGLVQENRAEQLYQYFADKEVKEIARIAQLVRFFELTTCLNYNLARYFDDNAAPQSCGHCSVCRGQVAKLTYSEELIWPDDTQICADLNELKLAAEAKGLAPLSLDTQCQFLAGLTQPILTRLQARKLQGFGRLEKCRYADIKQKLQKAGT
;
A
#
# COMPACT_ATOMS: atom_id res chain seq x y z
N ILE A 1 0.01 20.42 9.50
CA ILE A 1 -0.67 20.03 8.24
C ILE A 1 -0.31 21.06 7.20
N PHE A 2 0.31 20.61 6.14
CA PHE A 2 0.82 21.46 5.06
C PHE A 2 0.37 20.91 3.70
N PRO A 3 -0.07 21.72 2.76
CA PRO A 3 -0.35 21.27 1.40
C PRO A 3 0.84 20.54 0.76
N THR A 4 0.57 19.71 -0.23
CA THR A 4 1.64 19.06 -1.00
C THR A 4 2.55 20.11 -1.63
N GLY A 5 3.88 19.93 -1.54
CA GLY A 5 4.86 20.87 -2.07
C GLY A 5 5.22 22.06 -1.18
N SER A 6 4.65 22.19 0.03
CA SER A 6 4.90 23.32 0.93
C SER A 6 6.08 23.16 1.88
N GLY A 7 7.02 22.24 1.61
CA GLY A 7 8.23 22.08 2.42
C GLY A 7 8.04 21.33 3.74
N LYS A 8 7.09 20.39 3.83
CA LYS A 8 6.86 19.55 5.03
C LYS A 8 8.13 18.92 5.58
N SER A 9 8.97 18.38 4.70
CA SER A 9 10.21 17.71 5.09
C SER A 9 11.20 18.64 5.80
N LEU A 10 11.21 19.91 5.45
CA LEU A 10 12.08 20.90 6.08
C LEU A 10 11.79 21.04 7.57
N CYS A 11 10.53 20.86 8.00
CA CYS A 11 10.16 20.96 9.42
C CYS A 11 10.95 19.98 10.29
N TYR A 12 11.06 18.71 9.88
CA TYR A 12 11.81 17.74 10.67
C TYR A 12 13.31 17.76 10.37
N GLN A 13 13.71 18.06 9.14
CA GLN A 13 15.12 18.12 8.76
C GLN A 13 15.86 19.20 9.54
N PHE A 14 15.29 20.41 9.58
CA PHE A 14 15.86 21.53 10.34
C PHE A 14 15.85 21.25 11.85
N THR A 15 14.73 20.76 12.38
CA THR A 15 14.61 20.45 13.81
C THR A 15 15.61 19.36 14.23
N ALA A 16 15.79 18.32 13.42
CA ALA A 16 16.73 17.23 13.69
C ALA A 16 18.18 17.73 13.88
N LEU A 17 18.59 18.76 13.16
CA LEU A 17 19.94 19.34 13.29
C LEU A 17 20.16 20.05 14.62
N GLN A 18 19.10 20.52 15.27
CA GLN A 18 19.15 21.23 16.56
C GLN A 18 19.02 20.27 17.75
N LEU A 19 18.58 19.04 17.53
CA LEU A 19 18.35 18.07 18.59
C LEU A 19 19.64 17.28 18.91
N PRO A 20 19.85 16.91 20.20
CA PRO A 20 21.10 16.25 20.63
C PRO A 20 21.24 14.83 20.06
N HIS A 21 20.17 14.07 19.99
CA HIS A 21 20.17 12.66 19.60
C HIS A 21 19.44 12.41 18.28
N LEU A 22 19.37 11.16 17.88
CA LEU A 22 18.78 10.71 16.64
C LEU A 22 17.32 11.17 16.46
N THR A 23 16.97 11.58 15.25
CA THR A 23 15.57 11.72 14.80
C THR A 23 15.20 10.50 13.99
N LEU A 24 14.17 9.77 14.46
CA LEU A 24 13.62 8.60 13.78
C LEU A 24 12.44 9.02 12.90
N VAL A 25 12.56 8.82 11.59
CA VAL A 25 11.54 9.19 10.61
C VAL A 25 10.87 7.94 10.08
N VAL A 26 9.57 7.81 10.30
CA VAL A 26 8.75 6.72 9.74
C VAL A 26 8.02 7.25 8.51
N SER A 27 8.31 6.66 7.34
CA SER A 27 7.66 7.01 6.07
C SER A 27 7.10 5.76 5.39
N PRO A 28 5.93 5.86 4.74
CA PRO A 28 5.27 4.68 4.14
C PRO A 28 5.91 4.21 2.83
N LEU A 29 6.87 4.97 2.28
CA LEU A 29 7.35 4.77 0.91
C LEU A 29 8.86 4.85 0.79
N LEU A 30 9.45 3.75 0.30
CA LEU A 30 10.90 3.66 0.06
C LEU A 30 11.40 4.69 -0.98
N ALA A 31 10.61 5.01 -1.99
CA ALA A 31 10.99 6.00 -3.00
C ALA A 31 11.17 7.40 -2.38
N LEU A 32 10.21 7.83 -1.53
CA LEU A 32 10.32 9.09 -0.78
C LEU A 32 11.54 9.11 0.14
N ILE A 33 11.83 8.00 0.80
CA ILE A 33 13.01 7.87 1.67
C ILE A 33 14.28 8.10 0.84
N LYS A 34 14.42 7.48 -0.32
CA LYS A 34 15.60 7.61 -1.19
C LYS A 34 15.80 9.05 -1.67
N ASP A 35 14.74 9.72 -2.11
CA ASP A 35 14.80 11.11 -2.58
C ASP A 35 15.21 12.06 -1.44
N GLN A 36 14.63 11.90 -0.26
CA GLN A 36 14.98 12.68 0.93
C GLN A 36 16.43 12.45 1.37
N LEU A 37 16.90 11.22 1.34
CA LEU A 37 18.29 10.88 1.67
C LEU A 37 19.27 11.51 0.69
N SER A 38 19.01 11.43 -0.62
CA SER A 38 19.86 12.06 -1.63
C SER A 38 19.98 13.56 -1.42
N PHE A 39 18.87 14.23 -1.12
CA PHE A 39 18.87 15.67 -0.79
C PHE A 39 19.69 15.97 0.48
N LEU A 40 19.49 15.21 1.56
CA LEU A 40 20.21 15.41 2.82
C LEU A 40 21.71 15.19 2.68
N GLN A 41 22.11 14.14 1.95
CA GLN A 41 23.51 13.82 1.68
C GLN A 41 24.19 14.92 0.84
N GLN A 42 23.50 15.46 -0.18
CA GLN A 42 24.00 16.60 -0.97
C GLN A 42 24.22 17.86 -0.11
N LYS A 43 23.45 18.01 0.96
CA LYS A 43 23.62 19.10 1.95
C LYS A 43 24.61 18.78 3.05
N GLY A 44 25.32 17.64 2.99
CA GLY A 44 26.30 17.22 4.00
C GLY A 44 25.67 16.77 5.33
N ILE A 45 24.36 16.48 5.35
CA ILE A 45 23.65 16.04 6.56
C ILE A 45 23.76 14.52 6.67
N LYS A 46 24.22 14.04 7.83
CA LYS A 46 24.33 12.61 8.15
C LYS A 46 22.95 11.99 8.33
N ALA A 47 22.45 11.35 7.29
CA ALA A 47 21.16 10.66 7.24
C ALA A 47 21.30 9.31 6.54
N ALA A 48 20.58 8.30 7.01
CA ALA A 48 20.55 6.96 6.44
C ALA A 48 19.15 6.34 6.51
N SER A 49 18.91 5.28 5.76
CA SER A 49 17.73 4.41 5.92
C SER A 49 18.15 3.00 6.35
N ILE A 50 17.19 2.27 6.92
CA ILE A 50 17.27 0.82 7.04
C ILE A 50 16.04 0.25 6.34
N ASP A 51 16.26 -0.30 5.15
CA ASP A 51 15.20 -0.88 4.31
C ASP A 51 15.60 -2.25 3.73
N SER A 52 14.75 -2.86 2.92
CA SER A 52 14.97 -4.20 2.36
C SER A 52 16.00 -4.25 1.23
N THR A 53 16.47 -3.12 0.75
CA THR A 53 17.46 -3.03 -0.34
C THR A 53 18.90 -3.01 0.15
N LEU A 54 19.11 -2.80 1.46
CA LEU A 54 20.45 -2.76 2.05
C LEU A 54 21.01 -4.17 2.29
N THR A 55 22.30 -4.32 2.03
CA THR A 55 23.03 -5.53 2.43
C THR A 55 23.17 -5.61 3.95
N PRO A 56 23.42 -6.81 4.53
CA PRO A 56 23.68 -6.96 5.96
C PRO A 56 24.82 -6.07 6.47
N GLU A 57 25.90 -5.93 5.68
CA GLU A 57 27.07 -5.10 6.02
C GLU A 57 26.71 -3.61 6.09
N MET A 58 25.98 -3.12 5.07
CA MET A 58 25.49 -1.73 5.03
C MET A 58 24.54 -1.45 6.21
N THR A 59 23.64 -2.39 6.52
CA THR A 59 22.74 -2.29 7.67
C THR A 59 23.53 -2.19 8.98
N GLN A 60 24.58 -3.01 9.18
CA GLN A 60 25.44 -2.96 10.36
C GLN A 60 26.22 -1.66 10.43
N GLN A 61 26.68 -1.11 9.30
CA GLN A 61 27.34 0.18 9.27
C GLN A 61 26.41 1.30 9.75
N VAL A 62 25.19 1.39 9.20
CA VAL A 62 24.19 2.38 9.63
C VAL A 62 23.89 2.25 11.12
N MET A 63 23.77 1.02 11.64
CA MET A 63 23.56 0.79 13.07
C MET A 63 24.74 1.26 13.93
N ARG A 64 25.99 1.12 13.45
CA ARG A 64 27.19 1.64 14.15
C ARG A 64 27.19 3.17 14.16
N GLU A 65 26.95 3.81 13.02
CA GLU A 65 26.90 5.28 12.89
C GLU A 65 25.79 5.89 13.77
N ALA A 66 24.65 5.20 13.90
CA ALA A 66 23.57 5.63 14.80
C ALA A 66 23.97 5.50 16.27
N ARG A 67 24.69 4.43 16.66
CA ARG A 67 25.19 4.23 18.05
C ARG A 67 26.30 5.21 18.43
N SER A 68 27.16 5.59 17.48
CA SER A 68 28.21 6.58 17.73
C SER A 68 27.67 8.01 17.84
N GLY A 69 26.39 8.23 17.49
CA GLY A 69 25.78 9.57 17.49
C GLY A 69 26.13 10.41 16.27
N GLU A 70 26.83 9.86 15.29
CA GLU A 70 27.14 10.55 14.03
C GLU A 70 25.89 10.78 13.20
N LEU A 71 24.95 9.82 13.23
CA LEU A 71 23.74 9.89 12.42
C LEU A 71 22.71 10.82 13.06
N LYS A 72 22.21 11.81 12.30
CA LYS A 72 21.17 12.75 12.76
C LYS A 72 19.76 12.28 12.42
N LEU A 73 19.57 11.65 11.27
CA LEU A 73 18.26 11.14 10.82
C LEU A 73 18.39 9.68 10.41
N LEU A 74 17.48 8.86 10.93
CA LEU A 74 17.30 7.48 10.48
C LEU A 74 15.88 7.34 9.91
N MET A 75 15.78 6.97 8.64
CA MET A 75 14.52 6.77 7.95
C MET A 75 14.19 5.29 7.84
N VAL A 76 12.96 4.92 8.19
CA VAL A 76 12.52 3.52 8.18
C VAL A 76 11.06 3.42 7.72
N SER A 77 10.68 2.25 7.22
CA SER A 77 9.26 1.90 7.12
C SER A 77 8.74 1.35 8.44
N VAL A 78 7.43 1.45 8.67
CA VAL A 78 6.80 0.96 9.92
C VAL A 78 6.98 -0.54 10.11
N GLU A 79 7.07 -1.30 9.03
CA GLU A 79 7.25 -2.75 9.03
C GLU A 79 8.58 -3.19 9.67
N ARG A 80 9.57 -2.29 9.73
CA ARG A 80 10.86 -2.56 10.39
C ARG A 80 10.73 -2.83 11.88
N PHE A 81 9.72 -2.27 12.52
CA PHE A 81 9.45 -2.55 13.93
C PHE A 81 9.01 -3.99 14.22
N LYS A 82 8.61 -4.77 13.20
CA LYS A 82 8.36 -6.22 13.35
C LYS A 82 9.65 -7.03 13.49
N ASN A 83 10.78 -6.50 13.00
CA ASN A 83 12.07 -7.17 13.09
C ASN A 83 12.65 -7.01 14.49
N GLU A 84 12.84 -8.13 15.21
CA GLU A 84 13.33 -8.14 16.58
C GLU A 84 14.71 -7.50 16.72
N ARG A 85 15.63 -7.80 15.80
CA ARG A 85 16.99 -7.23 15.80
C ARG A 85 16.97 -5.71 15.65
N PHE A 86 16.06 -5.20 14.81
CA PHE A 86 15.86 -3.76 14.67
C PHE A 86 15.28 -3.14 15.95
N ARG A 87 14.30 -3.80 16.60
CA ARG A 87 13.74 -3.31 17.88
C ARG A 87 14.79 -3.24 18.98
N GLN A 88 15.59 -4.30 19.14
CA GLN A 88 16.69 -4.32 20.12
C GLN A 88 17.73 -3.20 19.84
N PHE A 89 18.06 -3.00 18.56
CA PHE A 89 18.95 -1.93 18.15
C PHE A 89 18.37 -0.56 18.49
N ILE A 90 17.12 -0.27 18.07
CA ILE A 90 16.53 1.06 18.26
C ILE A 90 16.26 1.38 19.73
N GLN A 91 16.02 0.37 20.58
CA GLN A 91 15.92 0.50 22.03
C GLN A 91 17.26 0.83 22.70
N SER A 92 18.38 0.50 22.07
CA SER A 92 19.72 0.70 22.62
C SER A 92 20.29 2.11 22.37
N ILE A 93 19.59 2.97 21.66
CA ILE A 93 20.07 4.32 21.27
C ILE A 93 19.10 5.41 21.73
N PRO A 94 19.61 6.59 22.16
CA PRO A 94 18.76 7.70 22.52
C PRO A 94 18.13 8.34 21.27
N ILE A 95 16.82 8.57 21.31
CA ILE A 95 16.04 9.20 20.23
C ILE A 95 15.42 10.48 20.75
N SER A 96 15.71 11.60 20.10
CA SER A 96 15.12 12.89 20.47
C SER A 96 13.73 13.11 19.93
N MET A 97 13.44 12.63 18.72
CA MET A 97 12.17 12.88 18.06
C MET A 97 11.74 11.71 17.17
N LEU A 98 10.45 11.38 17.25
CA LEU A 98 9.77 10.53 16.26
C LEU A 98 9.04 11.42 15.25
N VAL A 99 9.35 11.24 13.98
CA VAL A 99 8.62 11.87 12.88
C VAL A 99 7.78 10.81 12.17
N VAL A 100 6.50 11.11 11.99
CA VAL A 100 5.61 10.26 11.19
C VAL A 100 5.18 11.03 9.95
N ASP A 101 5.77 10.66 8.83
CA ASP A 101 5.38 11.20 7.53
C ASP A 101 4.11 10.49 7.02
N GLU A 102 3.31 11.22 6.24
CA GLU A 102 1.97 10.80 5.82
C GLU A 102 1.12 10.27 6.99
N ALA A 103 1.13 11.02 8.10
CA ALA A 103 0.54 10.64 9.37
C ALA A 103 -0.98 10.33 9.29
N HIS A 104 -1.67 10.77 8.22
CA HIS A 104 -3.06 10.37 7.96
C HIS A 104 -3.24 8.85 7.84
N CYS A 105 -2.15 8.09 7.54
CA CYS A 105 -2.16 6.63 7.52
C CYS A 105 -2.44 6.01 8.90
N ILE A 106 -2.29 6.77 10.01
CA ILE A 106 -2.58 6.33 11.38
C ILE A 106 -4.09 6.22 11.60
N SER A 107 -4.86 7.06 10.93
CA SER A 107 -6.29 7.16 11.17
C SER A 107 -7.08 6.20 10.29
N GLU A 108 -7.96 5.43 10.88
CA GLU A 108 -8.94 4.60 10.16
C GLU A 108 -9.94 5.45 9.34
N TRP A 109 -10.01 6.74 9.66
CA TRP A 109 -10.75 7.74 8.89
C TRP A 109 -9.94 8.33 7.75
N GLY A 110 -8.64 7.98 7.64
CA GLY A 110 -7.75 8.40 6.57
C GLY A 110 -7.95 7.57 5.28
N HIS A 111 -7.68 8.17 4.14
CA HIS A 111 -7.89 7.54 2.82
C HIS A 111 -6.85 6.46 2.45
N ASN A 112 -5.67 6.48 3.06
CA ASN A 112 -4.59 5.51 2.86
C ASN A 112 -4.22 4.82 4.19
N PHE A 113 -5.23 4.40 4.94
CA PHE A 113 -5.03 3.73 6.21
C PHE A 113 -4.07 2.54 6.10
N ARG A 114 -3.07 2.54 6.98
CA ARG A 114 -2.09 1.46 7.11
C ARG A 114 -2.15 0.89 8.53
N PRO A 115 -2.58 -0.36 8.69
CA PRO A 115 -2.79 -0.94 10.03
C PRO A 115 -1.57 -0.85 10.94
N ASP A 116 -0.37 -1.10 10.41
CA ASP A 116 0.87 -1.05 11.20
C ASP A 116 1.17 0.34 11.79
N TYR A 117 0.64 1.43 11.20
CA TYR A 117 0.78 2.78 11.73
C TYR A 117 0.02 2.98 13.05
N LEU A 118 -1.02 2.19 13.33
CA LEU A 118 -1.73 2.22 14.60
C LEU A 118 -0.85 1.90 15.80
N LYS A 119 0.26 1.20 15.60
CA LYS A 119 1.22 0.80 16.64
C LYS A 119 2.24 1.88 16.98
N LEU A 120 2.38 2.91 16.16
CA LEU A 120 3.40 3.95 16.36
C LEU A 120 3.28 4.69 17.69
N PRO A 121 2.08 4.97 18.25
CA PRO A 121 1.95 5.53 19.60
C PRO A 121 2.56 4.63 20.68
N ASP A 122 2.39 3.30 20.57
CA ASP A 122 2.95 2.33 21.51
C ASP A 122 4.47 2.29 21.39
N TYR A 123 5.01 2.21 20.17
CA TYR A 123 6.46 2.29 19.97
C TYR A 123 7.07 3.59 20.51
N ARG A 124 6.38 4.74 20.37
CA ARG A 124 6.83 5.98 20.97
C ARG A 124 6.97 5.86 22.50
N ARG A 125 5.98 5.24 23.16
CA ARG A 125 5.98 5.02 24.63
C ARG A 125 7.06 4.03 25.05
N GLU A 126 7.17 2.89 24.38
CA GLU A 126 8.17 1.86 24.64
C GLU A 126 9.61 2.39 24.49
N LEU A 127 9.85 3.22 23.50
CA LEU A 127 11.15 3.84 23.22
C LEU A 127 11.40 5.13 24.03
N ALA A 128 10.43 5.55 24.85
CA ALA A 128 10.48 6.77 25.66
C ALA A 128 10.86 8.03 24.84
N ILE A 129 10.37 8.16 23.61
CA ILE A 129 10.71 9.28 22.73
C ILE A 129 9.95 10.54 23.15
N PRO A 130 10.68 11.62 23.57
CA PRO A 130 10.04 12.79 24.16
C PRO A 130 9.23 13.61 23.15
N LEU A 131 9.73 13.80 21.94
CA LEU A 131 9.10 14.64 20.93
C LEU A 131 8.49 13.79 19.81
N VAL A 132 7.34 14.24 19.33
CA VAL A 132 6.69 13.66 18.14
C VAL A 132 6.29 14.76 17.17
N LEU A 133 6.52 14.51 15.89
CA LEU A 133 6.06 15.37 14.79
C LEU A 133 5.27 14.56 13.80
N LEU A 134 3.98 14.83 13.67
CA LEU A 134 3.10 14.20 12.69
C LEU A 134 2.94 15.13 11.49
N LEU A 135 3.27 14.66 10.30
CA LEU A 135 3.19 15.43 9.06
C LEU A 135 2.23 14.78 8.08
N THR A 136 1.34 15.58 7.52
CA THR A 136 0.45 15.15 6.43
C THR A 136 0.04 16.33 5.55
N ALA A 137 -0.29 16.03 4.30
CA ALA A 137 -0.86 16.98 3.37
C ALA A 137 -2.38 16.98 3.39
N THR A 138 -3.00 15.86 3.72
CA THR A 138 -4.45 15.63 3.55
C THR A 138 -5.03 15.07 4.84
N ALA A 139 -5.61 15.92 5.66
CA ALA A 139 -6.28 15.51 6.89
C ALA A 139 -7.56 16.32 7.12
N THR A 140 -8.69 15.63 7.09
CA THR A 140 -9.97 16.22 7.51
C THR A 140 -9.93 16.52 9.01
N ARG A 141 -10.86 17.36 9.50
CA ARG A 141 -10.96 17.66 10.94
C ARG A 141 -11.00 16.38 11.80
N LYS A 142 -11.73 15.36 11.36
CA LYS A 142 -11.85 14.08 12.07
C LYS A 142 -10.51 13.34 12.14
N VAL A 143 -9.79 13.26 11.03
CA VAL A 143 -8.45 12.65 10.96
C VAL A 143 -7.46 13.38 11.85
N LYS A 144 -7.47 14.73 11.84
CA LYS A 144 -6.61 15.56 12.71
C LYS A 144 -6.81 15.24 14.20
N LEU A 145 -8.06 15.20 14.62
CA LEU A 145 -8.40 14.96 16.02
C LEU A 145 -8.05 13.53 16.45
N ASP A 146 -8.28 12.54 15.58
CA ASP A 146 -7.91 11.14 15.86
C ASP A 146 -6.38 10.98 16.00
N MET A 147 -5.60 11.54 15.06
CA MET A 147 -4.13 11.53 15.16
C MET A 147 -3.64 12.22 16.43
N ALA A 148 -4.21 13.39 16.75
CA ALA A 148 -3.81 14.16 17.94
C ALA A 148 -4.12 13.38 19.23
N ALA A 149 -5.29 12.76 19.32
CA ALA A 149 -5.69 11.96 20.48
C ALA A 149 -4.77 10.75 20.68
N ARG A 150 -4.39 10.04 19.61
CA ARG A 150 -3.52 8.86 19.69
C ARG A 150 -2.10 9.16 20.16
N PHE A 151 -1.61 10.38 19.91
CA PHE A 151 -0.26 10.81 20.31
C PHE A 151 -0.25 11.83 21.45
N ASP A 152 -1.37 12.07 22.12
CA ASP A 152 -1.53 13.05 23.21
C ASP A 152 -1.12 14.48 22.82
N ILE A 153 -1.38 14.85 21.54
CA ILE A 153 -1.09 16.19 21.02
C ILE A 153 -2.25 17.14 21.38
N LYS A 154 -1.92 18.22 22.09
CA LYS A 154 -2.91 19.23 22.48
C LYS A 154 -3.34 20.06 21.27
N PRO A 155 -4.60 20.56 21.22
CA PRO A 155 -5.12 21.32 20.08
C PRO A 155 -4.26 22.52 19.67
N GLN A 156 -3.64 23.22 20.63
CA GLN A 156 -2.76 24.35 20.34
C GLN A 156 -1.46 23.97 19.62
N HIS A 157 -1.11 22.71 19.58
CA HIS A 157 0.06 22.21 18.86
C HIS A 157 -0.28 21.70 17.46
N ILE A 158 -1.53 21.84 17.03
CA ILE A 158 -1.95 21.53 15.67
C ILE A 158 -1.76 22.76 14.81
N VAL A 159 -0.76 22.73 13.94
CA VAL A 159 -0.49 23.81 12.99
C VAL A 159 -1.02 23.42 11.62
N GLN A 160 -1.85 24.27 11.04
CA GLN A 160 -2.35 24.11 9.69
C GLN A 160 -2.06 25.38 8.89
N THR A 161 -1.36 25.23 7.78
CA THR A 161 -1.27 26.28 6.76
C THR A 161 -2.38 26.06 5.74
N GLY A 162 -2.92 27.10 5.14
CA GLY A 162 -4.09 27.01 4.26
C GLY A 162 -4.00 25.90 3.20
N PHE A 163 -5.15 25.42 2.75
CA PHE A 163 -5.30 24.38 1.73
C PHE A 163 -5.53 24.96 0.33
N TYR A 164 -6.03 26.17 0.28
CA TYR A 164 -6.35 26.86 -0.97
C TYR A 164 -5.10 27.13 -1.82
N ARG A 165 -5.18 26.75 -3.08
CA ARG A 165 -4.12 26.98 -4.07
C ARG A 165 -4.69 27.76 -5.25
N ALA A 166 -4.41 29.08 -5.28
CA ALA A 166 -4.93 30.00 -6.28
C ALA A 166 -4.45 29.69 -7.72
N ASN A 167 -3.35 28.95 -7.86
CA ASN A 167 -2.78 28.59 -9.15
C ASN A 167 -3.33 27.29 -9.75
N LEU A 168 -4.29 26.61 -9.09
CA LEU A 168 -4.91 25.39 -9.62
C LEU A 168 -6.31 25.68 -10.18
N ASP A 169 -6.45 25.54 -11.48
CA ASP A 169 -7.75 25.63 -12.16
C ASP A 169 -8.46 24.27 -12.11
N LEU A 170 -9.50 24.15 -11.28
CA LEU A 170 -10.28 22.92 -11.16
C LEU A 170 -11.43 22.92 -12.15
N THR A 171 -11.39 21.98 -13.08
CA THR A 171 -12.41 21.85 -14.13
C THR A 171 -13.01 20.43 -14.12
N VAL A 172 -14.33 20.35 -14.05
CA VAL A 172 -15.07 19.09 -14.18
C VAL A 172 -15.82 19.11 -15.51
N LEU A 173 -15.49 18.16 -16.39
CA LEU A 173 -16.09 17.99 -17.69
C LEU A 173 -16.91 16.71 -17.72
N PRO A 174 -18.25 16.76 -17.76
CA PRO A 174 -19.07 15.60 -17.99
C PRO A 174 -18.83 15.04 -19.40
N VAL A 175 -18.32 13.82 -19.49
CA VAL A 175 -17.94 13.20 -20.77
C VAL A 175 -18.33 11.72 -20.75
N ALA A 176 -19.11 11.29 -21.75
CA ALA A 176 -19.42 9.88 -21.95
C ALA A 176 -18.13 9.08 -22.29
N SER A 177 -18.06 7.81 -21.86
CA SER A 177 -16.85 6.99 -21.97
C SER A 177 -16.31 6.92 -23.39
N GLN A 178 -17.17 6.78 -24.40
CA GLN A 178 -16.78 6.73 -25.81
C GLN A 178 -16.15 8.04 -26.33
N HIS A 179 -16.33 9.16 -25.64
CA HIS A 179 -15.80 10.48 -26.04
C HIS A 179 -14.61 10.93 -25.18
N LYS A 180 -14.22 10.19 -24.14
CA LYS A 180 -13.14 10.58 -23.22
C LYS A 180 -11.80 10.79 -23.92
N LEU A 181 -11.45 9.94 -24.88
CA LEU A 181 -10.18 10.05 -25.59
C LEU A 181 -10.12 11.32 -26.46
N ALA A 182 -11.22 11.65 -27.15
CA ALA A 182 -11.32 12.88 -27.93
C ALA A 182 -11.28 14.12 -27.03
N ALA A 183 -11.99 14.09 -25.91
CA ALA A 183 -11.97 15.18 -24.92
C ALA A 183 -10.56 15.33 -24.31
N LEU A 184 -9.86 14.24 -24.01
CA LEU A 184 -8.48 14.26 -23.55
C LEU A 184 -7.56 14.91 -24.58
N GLN A 185 -7.64 14.52 -25.85
CA GLN A 185 -6.86 15.12 -26.93
C GLN A 185 -7.09 16.63 -27.01
N GLN A 186 -8.36 17.06 -26.96
CA GLN A 186 -8.72 18.48 -26.97
C GLN A 186 -8.10 19.24 -25.80
N GLN A 187 -8.12 18.67 -24.58
CA GLN A 187 -7.51 19.31 -23.41
C GLN A 187 -5.99 19.46 -23.60
N LEU A 188 -5.32 18.43 -24.10
CA LEU A 188 -3.87 18.41 -24.30
C LEU A 188 -3.39 19.39 -25.38
N GLN A 189 -4.25 19.75 -26.36
CA GLN A 189 -3.91 20.77 -27.37
C GLN A 189 -3.78 22.18 -26.78
N HIS A 190 -4.42 22.43 -25.63
CA HIS A 190 -4.46 23.77 -25.00
C HIS A 190 -3.44 23.92 -23.86
N VAL A 191 -2.74 22.85 -23.46
CA VAL A 191 -1.82 22.88 -22.32
C VAL A 191 -0.43 22.45 -22.76
N ILE A 192 0.56 23.32 -22.54
CA ILE A 192 1.96 23.05 -22.85
C ILE A 192 2.71 22.70 -21.57
N GLY A 193 3.47 21.60 -21.59
CA GLY A 193 4.35 21.19 -20.49
C GLY A 193 4.07 19.79 -19.97
N ALA A 194 4.75 19.42 -18.90
CA ALA A 194 4.63 18.10 -18.31
C ALA A 194 3.30 17.91 -17.57
N GLY A 195 2.73 16.71 -17.63
CA GLY A 195 1.50 16.39 -16.94
C GLY A 195 1.30 14.92 -16.61
N ILE A 196 0.30 14.66 -15.78
CA ILE A 196 -0.08 13.33 -15.33
C ILE A 196 -1.55 13.09 -15.68
N ILE A 197 -1.83 11.92 -16.24
CA ILE A 197 -3.19 11.46 -16.53
C ILE A 197 -3.48 10.26 -15.63
N TYR A 198 -4.46 10.39 -14.74
CA TYR A 198 -4.84 9.33 -13.81
C TYR A 198 -5.96 8.46 -14.36
N VAL A 199 -5.75 7.15 -14.27
CA VAL A 199 -6.70 6.10 -14.64
C VAL A 199 -6.87 5.10 -13.50
N THR A 200 -7.97 4.35 -13.49
CA THR A 200 -8.24 3.37 -12.43
C THR A 200 -7.52 2.03 -12.68
N LEU A 201 -7.48 1.54 -13.92
CA LEU A 201 -7.01 0.20 -14.26
C LEU A 201 -5.67 0.23 -14.99
N GLN A 202 -4.86 -0.84 -14.81
CA GLN A 202 -3.53 -0.95 -15.42
C GLN A 202 -3.60 -0.99 -16.95
N HIS A 203 -4.51 -1.81 -17.51
CA HIS A 203 -4.70 -1.89 -18.97
C HIS A 203 -5.12 -0.55 -19.56
N THR A 204 -5.99 0.21 -18.88
CA THR A 204 -6.39 1.54 -19.32
C THR A 204 -5.19 2.49 -19.39
N ALA A 205 -4.22 2.37 -18.45
CA ALA A 205 -3.00 3.17 -18.52
C ALA A 205 -2.19 2.88 -19.81
N GLU A 206 -2.04 1.61 -20.14
CA GLU A 206 -1.31 1.19 -21.35
C GLU A 206 -2.05 1.60 -22.63
N GLU A 207 -3.36 1.40 -22.69
CA GLU A 207 -4.20 1.75 -23.85
C GLU A 207 -4.20 3.25 -24.12
N VAL A 208 -4.47 4.08 -23.09
CA VAL A 208 -4.53 5.54 -23.24
C VAL A 208 -3.15 6.08 -23.61
N ALA A 209 -2.05 5.57 -23.01
CA ALA A 209 -0.70 5.99 -23.37
C ALA A 209 -0.36 5.65 -24.82
N ALA A 210 -0.73 4.45 -25.29
CA ALA A 210 -0.52 4.03 -26.68
C ALA A 210 -1.30 4.90 -27.66
N GLU A 211 -2.55 5.24 -27.35
CA GLU A 211 -3.36 6.14 -28.19
C GLU A 211 -2.77 7.55 -28.24
N LEU A 212 -2.31 8.09 -27.13
CA LEU A 212 -1.63 9.40 -27.10
C LEU A 212 -0.35 9.40 -27.95
N CYS A 213 0.44 8.32 -27.90
CA CYS A 213 1.62 8.18 -28.75
C CYS A 213 1.24 8.15 -30.25
N ARG A 214 0.14 7.47 -30.64
CA ARG A 214 -0.37 7.49 -32.02
C ARG A 214 -0.83 8.88 -32.46
N MET A 215 -1.28 9.70 -31.53
CA MET A 215 -1.67 11.10 -31.77
C MET A 215 -0.47 12.06 -31.78
N GLY A 216 0.77 11.58 -31.58
CA GLY A 216 2.00 12.36 -31.60
C GLY A 216 2.42 12.97 -30.27
N PHE A 217 1.81 12.55 -29.15
CA PHE A 217 2.24 12.97 -27.80
C PHE A 217 3.33 12.06 -27.25
N GLU A 218 4.28 12.61 -26.52
CA GLU A 218 5.31 11.85 -25.77
C GLU A 218 4.72 11.35 -24.45
N ALA A 219 4.04 10.21 -24.51
CA ALA A 219 3.35 9.62 -23.37
C ALA A 219 3.90 8.24 -22.99
N SER A 220 3.89 7.90 -21.69
CA SER A 220 4.25 6.59 -21.18
C SER A 220 3.28 6.12 -20.11
N ALA A 221 2.94 4.82 -20.12
CA ALA A 221 2.14 4.22 -19.07
C ALA A 221 2.98 3.97 -17.81
N TYR A 222 2.34 4.05 -16.64
CA TYR A 222 2.97 3.69 -15.35
C TYR A 222 1.97 3.03 -14.41
N HIS A 223 2.28 1.83 -13.93
CA HIS A 223 1.46 1.11 -12.93
C HIS A 223 2.29 0.07 -12.16
N ALA A 224 1.74 -0.41 -11.06
CA ALA A 224 2.41 -1.37 -10.17
C ALA A 224 2.65 -2.76 -10.79
N GLY A 225 2.07 -3.07 -11.95
CA GLY A 225 2.31 -4.30 -12.69
C GLY A 225 3.61 -4.32 -13.48
N PHE A 226 4.28 -3.16 -13.65
CA PHE A 226 5.61 -3.11 -14.26
C PHE A 226 6.69 -3.49 -13.25
N GLU A 227 7.78 -4.06 -13.75
CA GLU A 227 8.98 -4.36 -12.97
C GLU A 227 9.61 -3.07 -12.43
N ASP A 228 10.36 -3.19 -11.33
CA ASP A 228 10.91 -2.04 -10.61
C ASP A 228 11.84 -1.20 -11.49
N GLU A 229 12.67 -1.83 -12.31
CA GLU A 229 13.60 -1.17 -13.23
C GLU A 229 12.85 -0.31 -14.24
N LYS A 230 11.79 -0.86 -14.86
CA LYS A 230 10.96 -0.12 -15.81
C LYS A 230 10.27 1.06 -15.15
N ARG A 231 9.76 0.88 -13.92
CA ARG A 231 9.13 1.97 -13.17
C ARG A 231 10.11 3.09 -12.84
N GLN A 232 11.33 2.75 -12.44
CA GLN A 232 12.39 3.72 -12.16
C GLN A 232 12.80 4.48 -13.42
N GLN A 233 12.95 3.79 -14.55
CA GLN A 233 13.30 4.43 -15.83
C GLN A 233 12.25 5.46 -16.26
N ILE A 234 10.95 5.09 -16.26
CA ILE A 234 9.86 6.00 -16.63
C ILE A 234 9.82 7.22 -15.70
N GLN A 235 10.00 7.00 -14.40
CA GLN A 235 10.06 8.10 -13.43
C GLN A 235 11.23 9.05 -13.72
N GLN A 236 12.40 8.51 -14.00
CA GLN A 236 13.59 9.30 -14.31
C GLN A 236 13.41 10.10 -15.61
N ASP A 237 12.89 9.48 -16.66
CA ASP A 237 12.64 10.12 -17.95
C ASP A 237 11.61 11.26 -17.83
N PHE A 238 10.56 11.06 -17.01
CA PHE A 238 9.59 12.12 -16.70
C PHE A 238 10.24 13.27 -15.92
N MET A 239 11.07 12.97 -14.91
CA MET A 239 11.76 13.99 -14.12
C MET A 239 12.74 14.82 -14.97
N GLN A 240 13.45 14.18 -15.90
CA GLN A 240 14.41 14.84 -16.81
C GLN A 240 13.73 15.55 -17.99
N GLY A 241 12.46 15.27 -18.24
CA GLY A 241 11.71 15.88 -19.35
C GLY A 241 11.87 15.15 -20.69
N HIS A 242 12.38 13.92 -20.69
CA HIS A 242 12.39 13.05 -21.88
C HIS A 242 11.00 12.52 -22.22
N ILE A 243 10.12 12.44 -21.22
CA ILE A 243 8.70 12.13 -21.36
C ILE A 243 7.92 13.28 -20.75
N ASN A 244 6.93 13.80 -21.50
CA ASN A 244 6.12 14.93 -21.06
C ASN A 244 4.82 14.48 -20.39
N ILE A 245 4.29 13.31 -20.73
CA ILE A 245 3.00 12.81 -20.22
C ILE A 245 3.18 11.42 -19.61
N VAL A 246 2.72 11.25 -18.37
CA VAL A 246 2.60 9.93 -17.76
C VAL A 246 1.14 9.59 -17.56
N VAL A 247 0.69 8.48 -18.16
CA VAL A 247 -0.64 7.91 -17.92
C VAL A 247 -0.51 6.84 -16.84
N ALA A 248 -1.11 7.06 -15.70
CA ALA A 248 -0.80 6.25 -14.53
C ALA A 248 -2.02 5.88 -13.67
N THR A 249 -1.90 4.75 -12.99
CA THR A 249 -2.72 4.48 -11.82
C THR A 249 -2.18 5.24 -10.60
N ILE A 250 -2.87 5.17 -9.46
CA ILE A 250 -2.43 5.78 -8.19
C ILE A 250 -0.99 5.39 -7.77
N ALA A 251 -0.41 4.35 -8.39
CA ALA A 251 0.96 3.93 -8.14
C ALA A 251 2.01 4.99 -8.52
N PHE A 252 1.68 5.89 -9.47
CA PHE A 252 2.54 7.00 -9.85
C PHE A 252 2.16 8.25 -9.08
N GLY A 253 3.10 8.76 -8.35
CA GLY A 253 2.83 10.04 -7.73
C GLY A 253 3.50 10.23 -6.38
N MET A 254 3.41 9.30 -5.46
CA MET A 254 4.12 9.42 -4.19
C MET A 254 5.64 9.38 -4.46
N GLY A 255 6.35 10.46 -4.06
CA GLY A 255 7.78 10.61 -4.37
C GLY A 255 8.10 11.42 -5.64
N ILE A 256 7.11 11.89 -6.40
CA ILE A 256 7.36 12.76 -7.55
C ILE A 256 7.48 14.22 -7.07
N ASP A 257 8.69 14.76 -7.15
CA ASP A 257 8.97 16.17 -6.79
C ASP A 257 9.36 17.00 -8.01
N LYS A 258 8.54 16.94 -9.06
CA LYS A 258 8.66 17.80 -10.25
C LYS A 258 7.81 19.04 -10.04
N SER A 259 8.44 20.21 -9.98
CA SER A 259 7.76 21.49 -9.66
C SER A 259 6.90 22.01 -10.80
N ASN A 260 7.27 21.73 -12.04
CA ASN A 260 6.70 22.33 -13.25
C ASN A 260 5.65 21.43 -13.93
N ILE A 261 4.87 20.65 -13.19
CA ILE A 261 3.74 19.89 -13.73
C ILE A 261 2.61 20.90 -14.05
N ARG A 262 2.25 20.98 -15.33
CA ARG A 262 1.26 21.98 -15.83
C ARG A 262 -0.16 21.48 -15.83
N PHE A 263 -0.36 20.16 -15.85
CA PHE A 263 -1.70 19.59 -15.77
C PHE A 263 -1.74 18.28 -15.01
N VAL A 264 -2.88 18.03 -14.38
CA VAL A 264 -3.30 16.72 -13.87
C VAL A 264 -4.69 16.47 -14.42
N ILE A 265 -4.82 15.39 -15.22
CA ILE A 265 -6.12 15.03 -15.79
C ILE A 265 -6.56 13.70 -15.18
N HIS A 266 -7.77 13.68 -14.63
CA HIS A 266 -8.42 12.45 -14.22
C HIS A 266 -9.24 11.93 -15.40
N TYR A 267 -8.73 10.91 -16.07
CA TYR A 267 -9.46 10.19 -17.11
C TYR A 267 -10.58 9.34 -16.51
N ASP A 268 -10.30 8.73 -15.36
CA ASP A 268 -11.27 8.08 -14.49
C ASP A 268 -11.38 8.79 -13.16
N LEU A 269 -12.53 8.66 -12.48
CA LEU A 269 -12.74 9.27 -11.19
C LEU A 269 -11.80 8.68 -10.13
N PRO A 270 -11.18 9.50 -9.27
CA PRO A 270 -10.40 9.02 -8.14
C PRO A 270 -11.31 8.36 -7.10
N LYS A 271 -10.70 7.68 -6.11
CA LYS A 271 -11.46 6.93 -5.09
C LYS A 271 -12.13 7.82 -4.05
N SER A 272 -11.58 9.00 -3.80
CA SER A 272 -12.07 9.92 -2.77
C SER A 272 -11.61 11.35 -3.01
N ILE A 273 -12.17 12.31 -2.28
CA ILE A 273 -11.74 13.71 -2.32
C ILE A 273 -10.29 13.86 -1.87
N GLU A 274 -9.84 13.06 -0.91
CA GLU A 274 -8.47 13.09 -0.43
C GLU A 274 -7.48 12.59 -1.50
N ASN A 275 -7.79 11.50 -2.21
CA ASN A 275 -7.00 11.04 -3.35
C ASN A 275 -6.95 12.12 -4.43
N TYR A 276 -8.11 12.67 -4.80
CA TYR A 276 -8.19 13.77 -5.75
C TYR A 276 -7.27 14.94 -5.36
N CYS A 277 -7.36 15.40 -4.10
CA CYS A 277 -6.54 16.48 -3.58
C CYS A 277 -5.04 16.17 -3.62
N GLN A 278 -4.66 14.94 -3.26
CA GLN A 278 -3.26 14.50 -3.28
C GLN A 278 -2.70 14.43 -4.72
N GLU A 279 -3.52 14.02 -5.66
CA GLU A 279 -3.17 13.89 -7.08
C GLU A 279 -3.05 15.27 -7.75
N ILE A 280 -4.04 16.14 -7.61
CA ILE A 280 -3.95 17.51 -8.14
C ILE A 280 -2.89 18.36 -7.43
N GLY A 281 -2.57 18.05 -6.18
CA GLY A 281 -1.53 18.72 -5.40
C GLY A 281 -0.11 18.59 -5.99
N ARG A 282 0.08 17.74 -7.02
CA ARG A 282 1.33 17.61 -7.77
C ARG A 282 1.52 18.73 -8.78
N ALA A 283 0.42 19.29 -9.29
CA ALA A 283 0.46 20.36 -10.28
C ALA A 283 0.94 21.69 -9.67
N GLY A 284 1.66 22.45 -10.45
CA GLY A 284 2.01 23.86 -10.17
C GLY A 284 2.71 24.10 -8.83
N ARG A 285 3.63 23.26 -8.42
CA ARG A 285 4.40 23.47 -7.17
C ARG A 285 5.31 24.69 -7.23
N ASP A 286 5.63 25.14 -8.43
CA ASP A 286 6.36 26.39 -8.71
C ASP A 286 5.48 27.65 -8.63
N GLY A 287 4.20 27.51 -8.28
CA GLY A 287 3.24 28.61 -8.20
C GLY A 287 2.63 29.05 -9.54
N GLN A 288 3.05 28.46 -10.66
CA GLN A 288 2.50 28.78 -11.97
C GLN A 288 1.14 28.12 -12.17
N LEU A 289 0.29 28.76 -13.01
CA LEU A 289 -1.03 28.24 -13.37
C LEU A 289 -0.93 26.81 -13.87
N SER A 290 -1.81 25.95 -13.36
CA SER A 290 -1.87 24.54 -13.73
C SER A 290 -3.31 24.07 -13.77
N HIS A 291 -3.61 23.22 -14.76
CA HIS A 291 -4.95 22.75 -15.05
C HIS A 291 -5.21 21.38 -14.40
N CYS A 292 -6.27 21.27 -13.61
CA CYS A 292 -6.72 20.05 -12.98
C CYS A 292 -8.09 19.68 -13.55
N VAL A 293 -8.10 18.82 -14.55
CA VAL A 293 -9.31 18.48 -15.32
C VAL A 293 -9.78 17.08 -14.95
N THR A 294 -11.07 16.91 -14.71
CA THR A 294 -11.71 15.60 -14.50
C THR A 294 -12.66 15.30 -15.66
N LEU A 295 -12.40 14.24 -16.43
CA LEU A 295 -13.31 13.73 -17.47
C LEU A 295 -14.33 12.80 -16.79
N ALA A 296 -15.43 13.39 -16.33
CA ALA A 296 -16.32 12.80 -15.35
C ALA A 296 -17.51 12.08 -15.96
N ASN A 297 -17.74 10.85 -15.54
CA ASN A 297 -18.97 10.08 -15.69
C ASN A 297 -19.11 9.08 -14.54
N LEU A 298 -20.22 8.35 -14.49
CA LEU A 298 -20.47 7.37 -13.43
C LEU A 298 -20.03 5.94 -13.79
N ASP A 299 -19.55 5.66 -15.01
CA ASP A 299 -19.29 4.30 -15.50
C ASP A 299 -18.26 3.54 -14.66
N GLY A 300 -17.19 4.22 -14.22
CA GLY A 300 -16.14 3.61 -13.42
C GLY A 300 -16.43 3.47 -11.92
N ILE A 301 -17.52 4.08 -11.41
CA ILE A 301 -17.82 4.08 -9.98
C ILE A 301 -18.11 2.70 -9.45
N ASN A 302 -18.89 1.92 -10.20
CA ASN A 302 -19.24 0.57 -9.80
C ASN A 302 -18.00 -0.31 -9.62
N THR A 303 -17.00 -0.16 -10.49
CA THR A 303 -15.72 -0.87 -10.38
C THR A 303 -14.98 -0.47 -9.08
N VAL A 304 -14.97 0.82 -8.73
CA VAL A 304 -14.33 1.30 -7.49
C VAL A 304 -15.08 0.81 -6.26
N GLU A 305 -16.41 0.83 -6.25
CA GLU A 305 -17.24 0.25 -5.18
C GLU A 305 -17.00 -1.27 -5.06
N ASN A 306 -16.91 -1.99 -6.18
CA ASN A 306 -16.67 -3.43 -6.19
C ASN A 306 -15.33 -3.79 -5.53
N PHE A 307 -14.27 -2.97 -5.69
CA PHE A 307 -13.01 -3.18 -4.95
C PHE A 307 -13.19 -3.07 -3.44
N VAL A 308 -14.05 -2.18 -2.96
CA VAL A 308 -14.34 -2.03 -1.52
C VAL A 308 -15.01 -3.30 -0.99
N TYR A 309 -16.05 -3.79 -1.68
CA TYR A 309 -16.72 -5.05 -1.30
C TYR A 309 -15.76 -6.25 -1.35
N GLY A 310 -14.84 -6.29 -2.32
CA GLY A 310 -13.82 -7.33 -2.40
C GLY A 310 -12.80 -7.30 -1.27
N ASP A 311 -12.65 -6.19 -0.54
CA ASP A 311 -11.76 -6.06 0.62
C ASP A 311 -12.45 -6.35 1.96
N THR A 312 -13.76 -6.63 1.96
CA THR A 312 -14.52 -7.00 3.15
C THR A 312 -14.54 -8.52 3.30
N PRO A 313 -13.89 -9.09 4.33
CA PRO A 313 -13.92 -10.53 4.58
C PRO A 313 -15.31 -11.01 5.01
N GLU A 314 -15.69 -12.20 4.59
CA GLU A 314 -16.89 -12.87 5.10
C GLU A 314 -16.69 -13.30 6.56
N LEU A 315 -17.78 -13.37 7.34
CA LEU A 315 -17.73 -13.84 8.74
C LEU A 315 -17.13 -15.26 8.84
N ALA A 316 -17.48 -16.16 7.92
CA ALA A 316 -16.92 -17.50 7.87
C ALA A 316 -15.40 -17.49 7.64
N SER A 317 -14.90 -16.59 6.82
CA SER A 317 -13.47 -16.40 6.56
C SER A 317 -12.72 -15.90 7.80
N ILE A 318 -13.32 -14.99 8.56
CA ILE A 318 -12.75 -14.50 9.83
C ILE A 318 -12.73 -15.65 10.87
N LYS A 319 -13.81 -16.44 10.96
CA LYS A 319 -13.85 -17.63 11.81
C LYS A 319 -12.77 -18.65 11.44
N ALA A 320 -12.50 -18.83 10.15
CA ALA A 320 -11.42 -19.70 9.68
C ALA A 320 -10.03 -19.22 10.15
N VAL A 321 -9.77 -17.90 10.17
CA VAL A 321 -8.53 -17.35 10.73
C VAL A 321 -8.41 -17.63 12.23
N ILE A 322 -9.48 -17.36 13.01
CA ILE A 322 -9.49 -17.59 14.46
C ILE A 322 -9.29 -19.09 14.78
N ASN A 323 -9.92 -19.97 14.01
CA ASN A 323 -9.75 -21.42 14.16
C ASN A 323 -8.31 -21.85 13.82
N ASN A 324 -7.73 -21.31 12.74
CA ASN A 324 -6.34 -21.59 12.40
C ASN A 324 -5.39 -21.16 13.53
N ILE A 325 -5.57 -19.97 14.10
CA ILE A 325 -4.77 -19.53 15.24
C ILE A 325 -4.91 -20.51 16.40
N ARG A 326 -6.13 -20.96 16.71
CA ARG A 326 -6.39 -21.88 17.82
C ARG A 326 -5.78 -23.27 17.59
N GLU A 327 -5.90 -23.80 16.38
CA GLU A 327 -5.46 -25.15 16.04
C GLU A 327 -3.95 -25.26 15.86
N GLU A 328 -3.32 -24.22 15.28
CA GLU A 328 -1.88 -24.20 14.96
C GLU A 328 -1.04 -23.55 16.09
N THR A 329 -1.66 -23.09 17.19
CA THR A 329 -0.92 -22.57 18.33
C THR A 329 -0.32 -23.72 19.14
N HIS A 330 1.00 -23.74 19.30
CA HIS A 330 1.73 -24.72 20.10
C HIS A 330 2.57 -24.00 21.16
N ASN A 331 2.37 -24.35 22.43
CA ASN A 331 3.06 -23.70 23.56
C ASN A 331 2.90 -22.17 23.58
N GLY A 332 1.71 -21.67 23.26
CA GLY A 332 1.41 -20.23 23.19
C GLY A 332 2.03 -19.50 22.01
N ARG A 333 2.60 -20.23 21.03
CA ARG A 333 3.19 -19.65 19.82
C ARG A 333 2.44 -20.10 18.58
N TRP A 334 2.17 -19.16 17.70
CA TRP A 334 1.55 -19.38 16.40
C TRP A 334 2.48 -18.93 15.28
N GLU A 335 2.69 -19.78 14.32
CA GLU A 335 3.52 -19.51 13.15
C GLU A 335 2.65 -19.20 11.94
N LEU A 336 2.91 -18.07 11.30
CA LEU A 336 2.11 -17.53 10.22
C LEU A 336 2.90 -17.41 8.93
N GLN A 337 2.44 -18.09 7.88
CA GLN A 337 2.75 -17.76 6.50
C GLN A 337 1.55 -17.03 5.88
N LEU A 338 1.69 -15.71 5.67
CA LEU A 338 0.58 -14.84 5.27
C LEU A 338 -0.13 -15.32 4.00
N HIS A 339 0.63 -15.79 3.00
CA HIS A 339 0.04 -16.30 1.75
C HIS A 339 -0.78 -17.57 1.98
N GLN A 340 -0.30 -18.48 2.81
CA GLN A 340 -0.99 -19.72 3.13
C GLN A 340 -2.29 -19.43 3.88
N LEU A 341 -2.24 -18.59 4.93
CA LEU A 341 -3.42 -18.21 5.67
C LEU A 341 -4.45 -17.46 4.80
N SER A 342 -3.98 -16.58 3.90
CA SER A 342 -4.83 -15.91 2.91
C SER A 342 -5.58 -16.92 2.03
N THR A 343 -4.90 -17.97 1.60
CA THR A 343 -5.49 -19.01 0.75
C THR A 343 -6.51 -19.87 1.50
N VAL A 344 -6.20 -20.27 2.74
CA VAL A 344 -7.05 -21.14 3.57
C VAL A 344 -8.29 -20.37 4.04
N SER A 345 -8.13 -19.12 4.48
CA SER A 345 -9.22 -18.29 4.98
C SER A 345 -10.05 -17.61 3.90
N ASN A 346 -9.62 -17.67 2.64
CA ASN A 346 -10.20 -16.92 1.52
C ASN A 346 -10.25 -15.39 1.77
N ILE A 347 -9.26 -14.84 2.47
CA ILE A 347 -9.12 -13.40 2.68
C ILE A 347 -7.92 -12.89 1.90
N ARG A 348 -8.07 -11.82 1.10
CA ARG A 348 -6.94 -11.17 0.44
C ARG A 348 -5.90 -10.71 1.46
N GLN A 349 -4.61 -10.69 1.06
CA GLN A 349 -3.52 -10.43 2.01
C GLN A 349 -3.62 -9.06 2.71
N LEU A 350 -4.12 -8.00 2.05
CA LEU A 350 -4.22 -6.69 2.67
C LEU A 350 -5.31 -6.62 3.75
N PRO A 351 -6.56 -7.05 3.51
CA PRO A 351 -7.55 -7.21 4.58
C PRO A 351 -7.10 -8.16 5.70
N LEU A 352 -6.40 -9.25 5.36
CA LEU A 352 -5.86 -10.17 6.35
C LEU A 352 -4.83 -9.50 7.26
N LYS A 353 -3.91 -8.71 6.71
CA LYS A 353 -2.98 -7.90 7.52
C LYS A 353 -3.74 -6.94 8.46
N THR A 354 -4.82 -6.32 7.97
CA THR A 354 -5.67 -5.46 8.80
C THR A 354 -6.29 -6.24 9.96
N LEU A 355 -6.82 -7.43 9.69
CA LEU A 355 -7.39 -8.30 10.71
C LEU A 355 -6.35 -8.70 11.76
N LEU A 356 -5.14 -9.07 11.34
CA LEU A 356 -4.04 -9.42 12.26
C LEU A 356 -3.65 -8.23 13.15
N VAL A 357 -3.56 -7.02 12.60
CA VAL A 357 -3.27 -5.83 13.40
C VAL A 357 -4.40 -5.53 14.40
N GLN A 358 -5.66 -5.74 14.04
CA GLN A 358 -6.76 -5.60 14.99
C GLN A 358 -6.65 -6.61 16.15
N LEU A 359 -6.26 -7.86 15.88
CA LEU A 359 -5.97 -8.85 16.92
C LEU A 359 -4.77 -8.47 17.79
N GLU A 360 -3.72 -7.90 17.20
CA GLU A 360 -2.56 -7.38 17.94
C GLU A 360 -2.96 -6.21 18.86
N MET A 361 -3.74 -5.25 18.38
CA MET A 361 -4.21 -4.11 19.18
C MET A 361 -5.14 -4.53 20.31
N GLN A 362 -5.87 -5.63 20.14
CA GLN A 362 -6.68 -6.23 21.20
C GLN A 362 -5.86 -7.09 22.18
N GLY A 363 -4.54 -7.21 21.96
CA GLY A 363 -3.65 -8.01 22.80
C GLY A 363 -3.75 -9.52 22.62
N ILE A 364 -4.51 -9.98 21.62
CA ILE A 364 -4.76 -11.42 21.37
C ILE A 364 -3.53 -12.11 20.76
N ILE A 365 -2.84 -11.42 19.87
CA ILE A 365 -1.59 -11.88 19.30
C ILE A 365 -0.51 -10.81 19.50
N LYS A 366 0.72 -11.22 19.74
CA LYS A 366 1.88 -10.33 19.87
C LYS A 366 3.01 -10.81 18.97
N PRO A 367 3.52 -9.99 18.04
CA PRO A 367 4.61 -10.40 17.17
C PRO A 367 5.90 -10.63 17.99
N LEU A 368 6.53 -11.76 17.79
CA LEU A 368 7.81 -12.10 18.41
C LEU A 368 8.97 -11.84 17.46
N TYR A 369 9.05 -12.62 16.39
CA TYR A 369 10.08 -12.52 15.33
C TYR A 369 9.56 -13.10 14.02
N ALA A 370 10.31 -12.91 12.95
CA ALA A 370 10.06 -13.54 11.66
C ALA A 370 11.31 -14.30 11.18
N TYR A 371 11.11 -15.41 10.47
CA TYR A 371 12.17 -16.17 9.87
C TYR A 371 11.77 -16.66 8.45
N TYR A 372 12.77 -17.07 7.66
CA TYR A 372 12.49 -17.66 6.34
C TYR A 372 12.32 -19.17 6.46
N ALA A 373 11.15 -19.70 6.18
CA ALA A 373 10.88 -21.15 6.30
C ALA A 373 11.58 -21.97 5.21
N ASP A 374 11.68 -21.46 4.00
CA ASP A 374 12.32 -22.12 2.86
C ASP A 374 13.64 -21.40 2.52
N ILE A 375 14.74 -22.04 2.87
CA ILE A 375 16.10 -21.59 2.55
C ILE A 375 16.67 -22.52 1.50
N ARG A 376 17.07 -21.92 0.38
CA ARG A 376 17.76 -22.65 -0.71
C ARG A 376 19.04 -21.93 -1.05
N TYR A 377 20.03 -22.72 -1.42
CA TYR A 377 21.27 -22.17 -1.96
C TYR A 377 21.79 -23.02 -3.12
N ARG A 378 22.61 -22.41 -3.95
CA ARG A 378 23.40 -23.11 -4.96
C ARG A 378 24.86 -22.69 -4.86
N PHE A 379 25.77 -23.59 -5.17
CA PHE A 379 27.18 -23.28 -5.22
C PHE A 379 27.50 -22.45 -6.47
N ILE A 380 28.17 -21.30 -6.29
CA ILE A 380 28.80 -20.53 -7.35
C ILE A 380 30.21 -21.09 -7.56
N VAL A 381 30.91 -21.38 -6.46
CA VAL A 381 32.22 -22.03 -6.43
C VAL A 381 32.05 -23.43 -5.84
N PRO A 382 32.64 -24.50 -6.43
CA PRO A 382 32.58 -25.85 -5.87
C PRO A 382 33.08 -25.87 -4.41
N GLN A 383 32.38 -26.59 -3.53
CA GLN A 383 32.66 -26.60 -2.09
C GLN A 383 34.11 -27.02 -1.76
N GLU A 384 34.69 -27.92 -2.56
CA GLU A 384 36.06 -28.41 -2.37
C GLU A 384 37.10 -27.31 -2.55
N GLN A 385 36.79 -26.27 -3.30
CA GLN A 385 37.71 -25.17 -3.61
C GLN A 385 37.77 -24.10 -2.50
N PHE A 386 36.75 -24.00 -1.66
CA PHE A 386 36.74 -22.94 -0.62
C PHE A 386 36.71 -23.49 0.81
N LEU A 387 36.29 -24.72 1.07
CA LEU A 387 36.19 -25.25 2.43
C LEU A 387 37.51 -25.17 3.20
N HIS A 388 38.63 -25.44 2.54
CA HIS A 388 39.96 -25.42 3.16
C HIS A 388 40.43 -24.00 3.60
N GLN A 389 39.73 -22.97 3.19
CA GLN A 389 40.04 -21.58 3.58
C GLN A 389 39.54 -21.24 5.00
N PHE A 390 38.72 -22.11 5.59
CA PHE A 390 38.14 -21.95 6.91
C PHE A 390 38.94 -22.71 7.98
N SER A 391 38.79 -22.30 9.25
CA SER A 391 39.34 -23.04 10.37
C SER A 391 38.74 -24.46 10.46
N PRO A 392 39.45 -25.45 11.01
CA PRO A 392 38.95 -26.84 11.10
C PRO A 392 37.54 -26.96 11.70
N GLU A 393 37.24 -26.16 12.73
CA GLU A 393 35.92 -26.12 13.37
C GLU A 393 34.83 -25.62 12.42
N ARG A 394 35.08 -24.50 11.71
CA ARG A 394 34.16 -23.95 10.73
C ARG A 394 34.01 -24.86 9.50
N GLN A 395 35.08 -25.48 9.07
CA GLN A 395 35.07 -26.47 7.99
C GLN A 395 34.16 -27.66 8.32
N ALA A 396 34.31 -28.25 9.52
CA ALA A 396 33.43 -29.30 9.99
C ALA A 396 31.95 -28.86 10.01
N PHE A 397 31.67 -27.69 10.54
CA PHE A 397 30.31 -27.15 10.60
C PHE A 397 29.69 -26.91 9.21
N LEU A 398 30.42 -26.35 8.26
CA LEU A 398 29.96 -26.20 6.88
C LEU A 398 29.73 -27.54 6.18
N THR A 399 30.63 -28.50 6.40
CA THR A 399 30.48 -29.84 5.87
C THR A 399 29.20 -30.50 6.38
N ASP A 400 28.87 -30.36 7.65
CA ASP A 400 27.62 -30.84 8.24
C ASP A 400 26.38 -30.22 7.62
N ILE A 401 26.42 -28.92 7.35
CA ILE A 401 25.33 -28.20 6.64
C ILE A 401 25.16 -28.80 5.22
N PHE A 402 26.24 -28.92 4.46
CA PHE A 402 26.20 -29.39 3.08
C PHE A 402 25.79 -30.87 2.97
N ALA A 403 26.24 -31.69 3.88
CA ALA A 403 25.91 -33.13 3.91
C ALA A 403 24.41 -33.39 4.16
N ARG A 404 23.71 -32.45 4.83
CA ARG A 404 22.28 -32.57 5.15
C ARG A 404 21.38 -31.71 4.25
N THR A 405 21.98 -31.16 3.21
CA THR A 405 21.24 -30.42 2.19
C THR A 405 20.67 -31.37 1.14
N GLN A 406 19.37 -31.26 0.89
CA GLN A 406 18.71 -32.00 -0.19
C GLN A 406 18.92 -31.26 -1.51
N MET A 407 19.85 -31.77 -2.33
CA MET A 407 20.11 -31.18 -3.66
C MET A 407 19.07 -31.65 -4.68
N LYS A 408 18.42 -30.66 -5.35
CA LYS A 408 17.54 -30.88 -6.51
C LYS A 408 18.13 -30.13 -7.70
N ARG A 409 18.73 -30.82 -8.63
CA ARG A 409 19.51 -30.27 -9.76
C ARG A 409 20.68 -29.41 -9.23
N ILE A 410 20.54 -28.08 -9.25
CA ILE A 410 21.58 -27.13 -8.82
C ILE A 410 21.25 -26.43 -7.50
N TRP A 411 20.01 -26.56 -7.00
CA TRP A 411 19.57 -25.93 -5.76
C TRP A 411 19.47 -26.93 -4.62
N GLY A 412 20.08 -26.59 -3.50
CA GLY A 412 19.98 -27.33 -2.25
C GLY A 412 18.98 -26.68 -1.29
N SER A 413 18.07 -27.46 -0.73
CA SER A 413 17.17 -27.04 0.35
C SER A 413 17.61 -27.63 1.69
N LEU A 414 17.52 -26.81 2.76
CA LEU A 414 17.94 -27.18 4.12
C LEU A 414 16.73 -27.54 4.97
N ASP A 415 16.82 -28.67 5.66
CA ASP A 415 15.95 -29.02 6.77
C ASP A 415 16.64 -28.66 8.09
N PHE A 416 16.23 -27.53 8.66
CA PHE A 416 16.79 -27.02 9.92
C PHE A 416 16.51 -27.92 11.12
N SER A 417 15.39 -28.65 11.12
CA SER A 417 15.03 -29.56 12.21
C SER A 417 15.96 -30.76 12.25
N SER A 418 16.21 -31.37 11.10
CA SER A 418 17.16 -32.47 10.95
C SER A 418 18.58 -32.01 11.27
N LEU A 419 18.98 -30.82 10.87
CA LEU A 419 20.30 -30.27 11.16
C LEU A 419 20.49 -30.02 12.66
N TYR A 420 19.47 -29.45 13.33
CA TYR A 420 19.51 -29.22 14.78
C TYR A 420 19.63 -30.51 15.58
N GLN A 421 18.82 -31.52 15.24
CA GLN A 421 18.86 -32.82 15.90
C GLN A 421 20.24 -33.48 15.79
N ALA A 422 20.93 -33.32 14.69
CA ALA A 422 22.20 -33.95 14.42
C ALA A 422 23.42 -33.21 14.98
N THR A 423 23.37 -31.87 15.01
CA THR A 423 24.55 -31.04 15.32
C THR A 423 24.34 -30.13 16.53
N GLY A 424 23.11 -29.99 17.04
CA GLY A 424 22.75 -28.97 18.05
C GLY A 424 22.88 -27.54 17.56
N ALA A 425 23.09 -27.32 16.27
CA ALA A 425 23.32 -25.99 15.72
C ALA A 425 22.02 -25.22 15.62
N GLU A 426 21.95 -24.09 16.29
CA GLU A 426 20.83 -23.19 16.20
C GLU A 426 20.69 -22.60 14.79
N ARG A 427 19.46 -22.39 14.37
CA ARG A 427 19.11 -21.82 13.06
C ARG A 427 19.85 -20.52 12.77
N THR A 428 19.99 -19.64 13.76
CA THR A 428 20.71 -18.37 13.66
C THR A 428 22.16 -18.53 13.26
N ARG A 429 22.85 -19.55 13.81
CA ARG A 429 24.24 -19.89 13.46
C ARG A 429 24.36 -20.40 12.03
N VAL A 430 23.43 -21.25 11.61
CA VAL A 430 23.38 -21.79 10.24
C VAL A 430 23.14 -20.67 9.23
N MET A 431 22.15 -19.80 9.49
CA MET A 431 21.86 -18.64 8.62
C MET A 431 23.06 -17.69 8.52
N ALA A 432 23.70 -17.37 9.64
CA ALA A 432 24.89 -16.51 9.62
C ALA A 432 26.04 -17.10 8.77
N ALA A 433 26.21 -18.42 8.78
CA ALA A 433 27.19 -19.10 7.94
C ALA A 433 26.83 -19.02 6.45
N LEU A 434 25.56 -19.28 6.07
CA LEU A 434 25.10 -19.19 4.69
C LEU A 434 25.14 -17.75 4.16
N GLU A 435 24.72 -16.77 4.95
CA GLU A 435 24.81 -15.34 4.62
C GLU A 435 26.27 -14.91 4.41
N TYR A 436 27.19 -15.40 5.25
CA TYR A 436 28.61 -15.16 5.07
C TYR A 436 29.12 -15.72 3.75
N LEU A 437 28.82 -17.00 3.43
CA LEU A 437 29.22 -17.62 2.17
C LEU A 437 28.64 -16.87 0.95
N ALA A 438 27.40 -16.43 1.04
CA ALA A 438 26.75 -15.62 0.01
C ALA A 438 27.44 -14.25 -0.17
N SER A 439 27.81 -13.58 0.94
CA SER A 439 28.55 -12.31 0.90
C SER A 439 29.93 -12.43 0.26
N GLN A 440 30.55 -13.62 0.36
CA GLN A 440 31.81 -13.93 -0.31
C GLN A 440 31.64 -14.46 -1.74
N GLN A 441 30.41 -14.44 -2.29
CA GLN A 441 30.07 -14.95 -3.62
C GLN A 441 30.44 -16.44 -3.84
N LEU A 442 30.50 -17.23 -2.77
CA LEU A 442 30.77 -18.66 -2.81
C LEU A 442 29.49 -19.46 -3.10
N ILE A 443 28.37 -18.98 -2.61
CA ILE A 443 27.03 -19.51 -2.88
C ILE A 443 26.07 -18.40 -3.28
N GLU A 444 25.03 -18.76 -4.02
CA GLU A 444 23.84 -17.93 -4.17
C GLU A 444 22.78 -18.41 -3.19
N LEU A 445 22.30 -17.51 -2.32
CA LEU A 445 21.34 -17.81 -1.27
C LEU A 445 19.98 -17.26 -1.63
N GLU A 446 18.96 -18.12 -1.66
CA GLU A 446 17.58 -17.77 -1.88
C GLU A 446 16.77 -18.07 -0.62
N ALA A 447 16.17 -17.03 -0.04
CA ALA A 447 15.32 -17.14 1.14
C ALA A 447 13.87 -16.83 0.75
N LYS A 448 12.99 -17.82 0.89
CA LYS A 448 11.55 -17.70 0.56
C LYS A 448 10.69 -18.04 1.76
N GLN A 449 9.42 -17.67 1.68
CA GLN A 449 8.40 -17.97 2.69
C GLN A 449 8.74 -17.41 4.07
N VAL A 450 8.62 -16.07 4.18
CA VAL A 450 8.68 -15.42 5.51
C VAL A 450 7.59 -15.99 6.39
N THR A 451 7.98 -16.52 7.53
CA THR A 451 7.09 -17.00 8.59
C THR A 451 7.19 -16.04 9.76
N ASP A 452 6.09 -15.39 10.08
CA ASP A 452 5.95 -14.55 11.26
C ASP A 452 5.56 -15.42 12.45
N VAL A 453 6.18 -15.20 13.60
CA VAL A 453 5.88 -15.92 14.85
C VAL A 453 5.22 -14.97 15.83
N TYR A 454 4.07 -15.37 16.32
CA TYR A 454 3.29 -14.62 17.30
C TYR A 454 3.17 -15.39 18.62
N GLN A 455 3.18 -14.66 19.72
CA GLN A 455 2.66 -15.15 20.99
C GLN A 455 1.14 -14.95 21.00
N VAL A 456 0.40 -15.96 21.44
CA VAL A 456 -1.07 -15.95 21.47
C VAL A 456 -1.59 -15.91 22.90
N ASP A 457 -2.53 -15.02 23.18
CA ASP A 457 -3.40 -15.11 24.34
C ASP A 457 -4.57 -16.07 24.04
N GLU A 458 -4.39 -17.35 24.38
CA GLU A 458 -5.37 -18.39 24.09
C GLU A 458 -6.70 -18.15 24.80
N GLN A 459 -6.69 -17.55 26.00
CA GLN A 459 -7.92 -17.23 26.74
C GLN A 459 -8.68 -16.09 26.08
N GLY A 460 -8.00 -15.02 25.70
CA GLY A 460 -8.57 -13.92 24.97
C GLY A 460 -9.08 -14.31 23.57
N LEU A 461 -8.44 -15.28 22.91
CA LEU A 461 -8.84 -15.75 21.58
C LEU A 461 -10.22 -16.42 21.58
N VAL A 462 -10.57 -17.15 22.64
CA VAL A 462 -11.81 -17.95 22.75
C VAL A 462 -13.00 -17.10 23.23
N GLN A 463 -12.84 -15.81 23.45
CA GLN A 463 -13.91 -14.94 23.88
C GLN A 463 -15.10 -14.97 22.88
N GLU A 464 -16.31 -15.11 23.41
CA GLU A 464 -17.54 -15.09 22.62
C GLU A 464 -17.67 -13.83 21.77
N ASN A 465 -18.18 -13.98 20.53
CA ASN A 465 -18.45 -12.91 19.57
C ASN A 465 -17.22 -12.19 18.99
N ARG A 466 -16.00 -12.71 19.14
CA ARG A 466 -14.80 -12.06 18.59
C ARG A 466 -14.82 -11.97 17.05
N ALA A 467 -15.22 -13.05 16.39
CA ALA A 467 -15.34 -13.06 14.93
C ALA A 467 -16.39 -12.05 14.46
N GLU A 468 -17.50 -11.95 15.16
CA GLU A 468 -18.59 -11.02 14.89
C GLU A 468 -18.15 -9.56 15.09
N GLN A 469 -17.37 -9.26 16.13
CA GLN A 469 -16.80 -7.92 16.36
C GLN A 469 -15.84 -7.52 15.25
N LEU A 470 -14.96 -8.43 14.83
CA LEU A 470 -14.03 -8.19 13.70
C LEU A 470 -14.80 -8.04 12.38
N TYR A 471 -15.83 -8.84 12.15
CA TYR A 471 -16.69 -8.70 10.97
C TYR A 471 -17.38 -7.32 10.96
N GLN A 472 -17.95 -6.89 12.11
CA GLN A 472 -18.58 -5.57 12.20
C GLN A 472 -17.60 -4.43 11.91
N TYR A 473 -16.34 -4.54 12.37
CA TYR A 473 -15.30 -3.58 12.04
C TYR A 473 -15.11 -3.44 10.51
N PHE A 474 -15.04 -4.57 9.77
CA PHE A 474 -14.90 -4.53 8.32
C PHE A 474 -16.16 -4.03 7.61
N ALA A 475 -17.34 -4.40 8.09
CA ALA A 475 -18.62 -3.91 7.57
C ALA A 475 -18.75 -2.38 7.76
N ASP A 476 -18.38 -1.85 8.92
CA ASP A 476 -18.38 -0.41 9.17
C ASP A 476 -17.37 0.32 8.28
N LYS A 477 -16.22 -0.30 8.01
CA LYS A 477 -15.21 0.24 7.10
C LYS A 477 -15.74 0.28 5.66
N GLU A 478 -16.39 -0.78 5.20
CA GLU A 478 -17.02 -0.85 3.88
C GLU A 478 -18.02 0.29 3.68
N VAL A 479 -18.96 0.46 4.63
CA VAL A 479 -19.96 1.55 4.59
C VAL A 479 -19.28 2.92 4.47
N LYS A 480 -18.20 3.13 5.23
CA LYS A 480 -17.44 4.40 5.19
C LYS A 480 -16.76 4.64 3.84
N GLU A 481 -16.15 3.61 3.27
CA GLU A 481 -15.47 3.74 1.96
C GLU A 481 -16.48 3.99 0.83
N ILE A 482 -17.62 3.31 0.82
CA ILE A 482 -18.71 3.58 -0.13
C ILE A 482 -19.26 5.01 0.02
N ALA A 483 -19.41 5.47 1.27
CA ALA A 483 -19.85 6.85 1.52
C ALA A 483 -18.84 7.90 1.01
N ARG A 484 -17.53 7.61 1.03
CA ARG A 484 -16.49 8.48 0.45
C ARG A 484 -16.58 8.58 -1.06
N ILE A 485 -16.85 7.46 -1.75
CA ILE A 485 -17.06 7.47 -3.20
C ILE A 485 -18.27 8.35 -3.55
N ALA A 486 -19.38 8.16 -2.86
CA ALA A 486 -20.57 8.98 -3.05
C ALA A 486 -20.33 10.48 -2.72
N GLN A 487 -19.48 10.78 -1.74
CA GLN A 487 -19.10 12.14 -1.40
C GLN A 487 -18.27 12.81 -2.49
N LEU A 488 -17.37 12.05 -3.14
CA LEU A 488 -16.60 12.53 -4.29
C LEU A 488 -17.52 12.91 -5.46
N VAL A 489 -18.51 12.05 -5.79
CA VAL A 489 -19.48 12.35 -6.85
C VAL A 489 -20.21 13.65 -6.53
N ARG A 490 -20.73 13.79 -5.30
CA ARG A 490 -21.40 15.05 -4.87
C ARG A 490 -20.47 16.25 -4.95
N PHE A 491 -19.17 16.09 -4.65
CA PHE A 491 -18.20 17.17 -4.78
C PHE A 491 -18.05 17.65 -6.23
N PHE A 492 -18.02 16.74 -7.20
CA PHE A 492 -17.92 17.11 -8.61
C PHE A 492 -19.22 17.73 -9.18
N GLU A 493 -20.36 17.49 -8.54
CA GLU A 493 -21.67 18.05 -8.92
C GLU A 493 -22.05 19.34 -8.14
N LEU A 494 -21.12 19.89 -7.37
CA LEU A 494 -21.38 21.12 -6.61
C LEU A 494 -21.77 22.28 -7.52
N THR A 495 -22.72 23.10 -7.06
CA THR A 495 -23.12 24.36 -7.70
C THR A 495 -22.37 25.56 -7.16
N THR A 496 -21.49 25.36 -6.19
CA THR A 496 -20.65 26.37 -5.54
C THR A 496 -19.16 26.10 -5.81
N CYS A 497 -18.31 27.07 -5.62
CA CYS A 497 -16.89 27.05 -5.96
C CYS A 497 -16.19 25.76 -5.51
N LEU A 498 -15.56 25.04 -6.44
CA LEU A 498 -14.88 23.77 -6.17
C LEU A 498 -13.67 23.98 -5.24
N ASN A 499 -12.85 25.00 -5.50
CA ASN A 499 -11.68 25.31 -4.68
C ASN A 499 -12.05 25.66 -3.23
N TYR A 500 -13.11 26.44 -3.04
CA TYR A 500 -13.63 26.76 -1.71
C TYR A 500 -14.08 25.51 -0.97
N ASN A 501 -14.90 24.67 -1.60
CA ASN A 501 -15.41 23.46 -0.97
C ASN A 501 -14.30 22.44 -0.69
N LEU A 502 -13.29 22.33 -1.57
CA LEU A 502 -12.12 21.48 -1.34
C LEU A 502 -11.31 21.94 -0.12
N ALA A 503 -11.06 23.24 0.00
CA ALA A 503 -10.39 23.82 1.16
C ALA A 503 -11.18 23.61 2.45
N ARG A 504 -12.49 23.83 2.42
CA ARG A 504 -13.40 23.59 3.55
C ARG A 504 -13.46 22.12 3.98
N TYR A 505 -13.38 21.20 3.03
CA TYR A 505 -13.31 19.76 3.32
C TYR A 505 -12.12 19.42 4.21
N PHE A 506 -10.98 20.11 4.02
CA PHE A 506 -9.79 19.98 4.84
C PHE A 506 -9.71 21.00 6.00
N ASP A 507 -10.85 21.58 6.38
CA ASP A 507 -10.97 22.49 7.52
C ASP A 507 -10.19 23.81 7.36
N ASP A 508 -9.98 24.25 6.11
CA ASP A 508 -9.43 25.57 5.80
C ASP A 508 -10.55 26.59 5.70
N ASN A 509 -10.65 27.43 6.73
CA ASN A 509 -11.69 28.46 6.85
C ASN A 509 -11.28 29.81 6.22
N ALA A 510 -10.03 29.94 5.78
CA ALA A 510 -9.50 31.18 5.21
C ALA A 510 -9.63 31.25 3.68
N ALA A 511 -10.04 30.15 3.03
CA ALA A 511 -10.20 30.10 1.59
C ALA A 511 -11.29 31.07 1.09
N PRO A 512 -11.08 31.77 -0.07
CA PRO A 512 -12.07 32.65 -0.64
C PRO A 512 -13.33 31.89 -1.07
N GLN A 513 -14.52 32.41 -0.82
CA GLN A 513 -15.80 31.77 -1.18
C GLN A 513 -15.94 31.51 -2.69
N SER A 514 -15.27 32.32 -3.51
CA SER A 514 -15.20 32.15 -4.97
C SER A 514 -13.76 32.34 -5.42
N CYS A 515 -13.22 31.38 -6.16
CA CYS A 515 -11.89 31.51 -6.75
C CYS A 515 -11.86 32.24 -8.08
N GLY A 516 -13.02 32.41 -8.73
CA GLY A 516 -13.17 33.09 -10.02
C GLY A 516 -12.75 32.27 -11.26
N HIS A 517 -12.07 31.14 -11.07
CA HIS A 517 -11.46 30.43 -12.20
C HIS A 517 -11.80 28.92 -12.29
N CYS A 518 -12.39 28.27 -11.30
CA CYS A 518 -12.86 26.89 -11.46
C CYS A 518 -14.07 26.78 -12.42
N SER A 519 -14.38 25.59 -12.93
CA SER A 519 -15.49 25.40 -13.87
C SER A 519 -16.80 25.95 -13.33
N VAL A 520 -17.11 25.76 -12.06
CA VAL A 520 -18.35 26.29 -11.44
C VAL A 520 -18.35 27.82 -11.39
N CYS A 521 -17.24 28.47 -11.03
CA CYS A 521 -17.13 29.92 -11.04
C CYS A 521 -17.24 30.52 -12.45
N ARG A 522 -16.90 29.74 -13.49
CA ARG A 522 -17.14 30.09 -14.90
C ARG A 522 -18.57 29.78 -15.37
N GLY A 523 -19.45 29.33 -14.49
CA GLY A 523 -20.85 28.98 -14.84
C GLY A 523 -21.03 27.58 -15.39
N GLN A 524 -20.00 26.74 -15.35
CA GLN A 524 -20.03 25.37 -15.86
C GLN A 524 -20.21 24.38 -14.69
N VAL A 525 -21.46 24.11 -14.34
CA VAL A 525 -21.82 23.13 -13.32
C VAL A 525 -21.93 21.75 -13.96
N ALA A 526 -21.22 20.77 -13.44
CA ALA A 526 -21.25 19.42 -13.93
C ALA A 526 -22.45 18.63 -13.37
N LYS A 527 -22.99 17.73 -14.17
CA LYS A 527 -23.90 16.68 -13.75
C LYS A 527 -23.39 15.38 -14.34
N LEU A 528 -23.12 14.41 -13.49
CA LEU A 528 -22.55 13.12 -13.89
C LEU A 528 -23.67 12.15 -14.23
N THR A 529 -23.50 11.45 -15.34
CA THR A 529 -24.42 10.41 -15.81
C THR A 529 -23.65 9.16 -16.21
N TYR A 530 -24.34 8.05 -16.30
CA TYR A 530 -23.81 6.89 -17.01
C TYR A 530 -23.81 7.15 -18.52
N SER A 531 -22.81 6.64 -19.23
CA SER A 531 -22.70 6.81 -20.69
C SER A 531 -23.74 6.01 -21.44
N GLU A 532 -24.08 4.84 -20.92
CA GLU A 532 -25.07 3.90 -21.48
C GLU A 532 -25.89 3.29 -20.36
N GLU A 533 -27.12 2.88 -20.67
CA GLU A 533 -27.91 2.07 -19.74
C GLU A 533 -27.27 0.69 -19.57
N LEU A 534 -27.11 0.26 -18.31
CA LEU A 534 -26.58 -1.06 -18.00
C LEU A 534 -27.60 -2.13 -18.40
N ILE A 535 -27.30 -2.86 -19.46
CA ILE A 535 -28.10 -4.01 -19.88
C ILE A 535 -27.67 -5.22 -19.08
N TRP A 536 -28.57 -5.73 -18.25
CA TRP A 536 -28.34 -6.98 -17.52
C TRP A 536 -28.41 -8.18 -18.49
N PRO A 537 -27.48 -9.14 -18.38
CA PRO A 537 -27.61 -10.41 -19.07
C PRO A 537 -28.89 -11.14 -18.67
N ASP A 538 -29.35 -12.03 -19.51
CA ASP A 538 -30.48 -12.91 -19.19
C ASP A 538 -30.16 -13.78 -17.97
N ASP A 539 -31.16 -14.04 -17.15
CA ASP A 539 -31.03 -14.86 -15.95
C ASP A 539 -30.52 -16.28 -16.27
N THR A 540 -30.91 -16.82 -17.42
CA THR A 540 -30.41 -18.12 -17.90
C THR A 540 -28.89 -18.10 -18.13
N GLN A 541 -28.35 -17.02 -18.64
CA GLN A 541 -26.91 -16.85 -18.84
C GLN A 541 -26.17 -16.75 -17.49
N ILE A 542 -26.71 -15.97 -16.53
CA ILE A 542 -26.13 -15.84 -15.19
C ILE A 542 -26.12 -17.21 -14.50
N CYS A 543 -27.21 -17.97 -14.60
CA CYS A 543 -27.29 -19.33 -14.05
C CYS A 543 -26.27 -20.27 -14.70
N ALA A 544 -26.07 -20.19 -16.00
CA ALA A 544 -25.07 -20.99 -16.71
C ALA A 544 -23.65 -20.68 -16.24
N ASP A 545 -23.32 -19.40 -16.11
CA ASP A 545 -22.01 -18.95 -15.60
C ASP A 545 -21.74 -19.43 -14.17
N LEU A 546 -22.75 -19.36 -13.29
CA LEU A 546 -22.62 -19.83 -11.91
C LEU A 546 -22.54 -21.38 -11.83
N ASN A 547 -23.22 -22.10 -12.73
CA ASN A 547 -23.07 -23.55 -12.83
C ASN A 547 -21.66 -23.95 -13.28
N GLU A 548 -21.08 -23.24 -14.25
CA GLU A 548 -19.68 -23.47 -14.64
C GLU A 548 -18.72 -23.28 -13.46
N LEU A 549 -18.90 -22.20 -12.69
CA LEU A 549 -18.12 -21.95 -11.48
C LEU A 549 -18.29 -23.04 -10.42
N LYS A 550 -19.52 -23.50 -10.21
CA LYS A 550 -19.86 -24.58 -9.28
C LYS A 550 -19.17 -25.89 -9.67
N LEU A 551 -19.25 -26.29 -10.94
CA LEU A 551 -18.58 -27.48 -11.45
C LEU A 551 -17.06 -27.40 -11.29
N ALA A 552 -16.45 -26.21 -11.52
CA ALA A 552 -15.03 -26.00 -11.29
C ALA A 552 -14.64 -26.15 -9.80
N ALA A 553 -15.52 -25.74 -8.88
CA ALA A 553 -15.32 -25.92 -7.44
C ALA A 553 -15.44 -27.40 -7.03
N GLU A 554 -16.46 -28.10 -7.48
CA GLU A 554 -16.70 -29.53 -7.23
C GLU A 554 -15.54 -30.40 -7.76
N ALA A 555 -15.01 -30.10 -8.95
CA ALA A 555 -13.86 -30.79 -9.54
C ALA A 555 -12.58 -30.66 -8.69
N LYS A 556 -12.51 -29.65 -7.82
CA LYS A 556 -11.39 -29.45 -6.86
C LYS A 556 -11.75 -29.85 -5.43
N GLY A 557 -12.88 -30.49 -5.21
CA GLY A 557 -13.33 -30.94 -3.89
C GLY A 557 -13.58 -29.78 -2.90
N LEU A 558 -13.98 -28.62 -3.41
CA LEU A 558 -14.30 -27.46 -2.58
C LEU A 558 -15.77 -27.51 -2.14
N ALA A 559 -16.03 -27.01 -0.94
CA ALA A 559 -17.40 -26.84 -0.44
C ALA A 559 -18.21 -25.91 -1.35
N PRO A 560 -19.56 -25.93 -1.27
CA PRO A 560 -20.39 -24.98 -1.99
C PRO A 560 -19.91 -23.55 -1.75
N LEU A 561 -19.81 -22.78 -2.83
CA LEU A 561 -19.35 -21.40 -2.77
C LEU A 561 -20.42 -20.50 -2.15
N SER A 562 -19.98 -19.57 -1.32
CA SER A 562 -20.88 -18.57 -0.72
C SER A 562 -21.51 -17.65 -1.77
N LEU A 563 -22.63 -17.03 -1.41
CA LEU A 563 -23.28 -16.03 -2.25
C LEU A 563 -22.29 -14.87 -2.58
N ASP A 564 -21.50 -14.42 -1.59
CA ASP A 564 -20.53 -13.36 -1.79
C ASP A 564 -19.42 -13.77 -2.77
N THR A 565 -18.93 -15.01 -2.69
CA THR A 565 -17.96 -15.54 -3.68
C THR A 565 -18.56 -15.59 -5.09
N GLN A 566 -19.84 -15.95 -5.24
CA GLN A 566 -20.54 -15.94 -6.55
C GLN A 566 -20.68 -14.52 -7.08
N CYS A 567 -21.06 -13.57 -6.23
CA CYS A 567 -21.12 -12.14 -6.59
C CYS A 567 -19.74 -11.61 -7.01
N GLN A 568 -18.69 -11.95 -6.27
CA GLN A 568 -17.31 -11.56 -6.59
C GLN A 568 -16.85 -12.11 -7.93
N PHE A 569 -17.22 -13.35 -8.26
CA PHE A 569 -16.94 -13.94 -9.56
C PHE A 569 -17.59 -13.14 -10.71
N LEU A 570 -18.88 -12.85 -10.60
CA LEU A 570 -19.60 -12.09 -11.62
C LEU A 570 -19.13 -10.63 -11.70
N ALA A 571 -18.72 -10.03 -10.58
CA ALA A 571 -18.16 -8.68 -10.52
C ALA A 571 -16.69 -8.61 -10.97
N GLY A 572 -16.06 -9.73 -11.34
CA GLY A 572 -14.65 -9.75 -11.77
C GLY A 572 -13.64 -9.54 -10.67
N LEU A 573 -14.03 -9.74 -9.40
CA LEU A 573 -13.16 -9.55 -8.25
C LEU A 573 -12.28 -10.78 -8.02
N THR A 574 -11.00 -10.55 -7.83
CA THR A 574 -10.05 -11.64 -7.55
C THR A 574 -10.03 -11.95 -6.06
N GLN A 575 -10.40 -13.17 -5.69
CA GLN A 575 -10.28 -13.72 -4.34
C GLN A 575 -9.37 -14.96 -4.35
N PRO A 576 -8.78 -15.35 -3.21
CA PRO A 576 -7.90 -16.52 -3.17
C PRO A 576 -8.56 -17.80 -3.70
N ILE A 577 -9.82 -18.06 -3.33
CA ILE A 577 -10.57 -19.22 -3.82
C ILE A 577 -10.81 -19.16 -5.35
N LEU A 578 -11.15 -17.98 -5.89
CA LEU A 578 -11.35 -17.78 -7.32
C LEU A 578 -10.05 -17.92 -8.11
N THR A 579 -8.92 -17.51 -7.51
CA THR A 579 -7.58 -17.74 -8.08
C THR A 579 -7.25 -19.23 -8.11
N ARG A 580 -7.52 -19.96 -7.02
CA ARG A 580 -7.36 -21.42 -6.94
C ARG A 580 -8.19 -22.15 -7.99
N LEU A 581 -9.39 -21.67 -8.26
CA LEU A 581 -10.31 -22.19 -9.29
C LEU A 581 -9.89 -21.79 -10.71
N GLN A 582 -8.91 -20.91 -10.89
CA GLN A 582 -8.57 -20.28 -12.17
C GLN A 582 -9.77 -19.59 -12.82
N ALA A 583 -10.63 -18.99 -11.99
CA ALA A 583 -11.93 -18.44 -12.38
C ALA A 583 -11.86 -17.41 -13.52
N ARG A 584 -10.72 -16.71 -13.68
CA ARG A 584 -10.49 -15.79 -14.82
C ARG A 584 -10.58 -16.46 -16.20
N LYS A 585 -10.46 -17.79 -16.27
CA LYS A 585 -10.58 -18.55 -17.51
C LYS A 585 -12.03 -18.94 -17.82
N LEU A 586 -12.95 -18.81 -16.86
CA LEU A 586 -14.36 -19.12 -17.02
C LEU A 586 -15.08 -17.94 -17.69
N GLN A 587 -16.07 -18.23 -18.53
CA GLN A 587 -16.73 -17.20 -19.33
C GLN A 587 -17.51 -16.16 -18.51
N GLY A 588 -18.05 -16.56 -17.35
CA GLY A 588 -18.83 -15.70 -16.45
C GLY A 588 -18.00 -14.74 -15.60
N PHE A 589 -16.65 -14.88 -15.56
CA PHE A 589 -15.81 -14.02 -14.74
C PHE A 589 -15.85 -12.57 -15.22
N GLY A 590 -16.31 -11.67 -14.35
CA GLY A 590 -16.43 -10.25 -14.66
C GLY A 590 -17.59 -9.87 -15.59
N ARG A 591 -18.50 -10.79 -15.89
CA ARG A 591 -19.66 -10.49 -16.76
C ARG A 591 -20.47 -9.29 -16.26
N LEU A 592 -20.55 -9.09 -14.95
CA LEU A 592 -21.27 -8.00 -14.30
C LEU A 592 -20.32 -6.96 -13.67
N GLU A 593 -19.09 -6.84 -14.15
CA GLU A 593 -18.09 -5.91 -13.56
C GLU A 593 -18.53 -4.43 -13.59
N LYS A 594 -19.40 -4.07 -14.56
CA LYS A 594 -20.00 -2.73 -14.67
C LYS A 594 -21.23 -2.54 -13.79
N CYS A 595 -21.77 -3.60 -13.18
CA CYS A 595 -22.92 -3.54 -12.29
C CYS A 595 -22.47 -3.28 -10.85
N ARG A 596 -23.31 -2.65 -10.04
CA ARG A 596 -23.04 -2.48 -8.61
C ARG A 596 -23.11 -3.83 -7.90
N TYR A 597 -22.13 -4.11 -7.06
CA TYR A 597 -22.06 -5.35 -6.27
C TYR A 597 -23.34 -5.59 -5.45
N ALA A 598 -23.89 -4.55 -4.84
CA ALA A 598 -25.14 -4.64 -4.08
C ALA A 598 -26.33 -5.12 -4.93
N ASP A 599 -26.42 -4.65 -6.20
CA ASP A 599 -27.49 -5.04 -7.11
C ASP A 599 -27.31 -6.49 -7.59
N ILE A 600 -26.04 -6.90 -7.85
CA ILE A 600 -25.71 -8.31 -8.15
C ILE A 600 -26.15 -9.20 -6.99
N LYS A 601 -25.80 -8.84 -5.75
CA LYS A 601 -26.15 -9.60 -4.56
C LYS A 601 -27.66 -9.70 -4.37
N GLN A 602 -28.37 -8.60 -4.52
CA GLN A 602 -29.85 -8.58 -4.42
C GLN A 602 -30.51 -9.47 -5.49
N LYS A 603 -29.98 -9.44 -6.72
CA LYS A 603 -30.50 -10.26 -7.82
C LYS A 603 -30.32 -11.74 -7.56
N LEU A 604 -29.13 -12.16 -7.13
CA LEU A 604 -28.86 -13.57 -6.80
C LEU A 604 -29.68 -14.05 -5.59
N GLN A 605 -29.87 -13.21 -4.57
CA GLN A 605 -30.74 -13.54 -3.44
C GLN A 605 -32.19 -13.78 -3.83
N LYS A 606 -32.72 -12.99 -4.79
CA LYS A 606 -34.09 -13.17 -5.30
C LYS A 606 -34.23 -14.41 -6.18
N ALA A 607 -33.16 -14.81 -6.87
CA ALA A 607 -33.15 -16.00 -7.72
C ALA A 607 -33.08 -17.32 -6.93
N GLY A 608 -32.85 -17.27 -5.59
CA GLY A 608 -32.81 -18.45 -4.73
C GLY A 608 -31.58 -19.33 -4.94
N THR A 609 -30.50 -18.74 -5.43
CA THR A 609 -29.19 -19.41 -5.65
C THR A 609 -28.35 -19.44 -4.38
#